data_128c4ca5fdacdf6dca3f88947016d282
#
_entry.id   128c4ca5fdacdf6dca3f88947016d282
#
_cell.length_a   1.000
_cell.length_b   1.000
_cell.length_c   1.000
_cell.angle_alpha   90.00
_cell.angle_beta   90.00
_cell.angle_gamma   90.00
#
_symmetry.space_group_name_H-M   'P 1'
#
loop_
_entity.id
_entity.type
_entity.pdbx_description
1 polymer ?
#
loop_
_entity_poly.entity_id
_entity_poly.type
_entity_poly.pdbx_seq_one_letter_code
_entity_poly.pdbx_strand_id
1 'polypeptide(L)'
;MITFVKIRGFLSFPMKHLWTEYIVPILWGMGIFLALVALWAGMKILVLGYFPVPTSSMRPSIVPGDVVFVNKLRLGPRTFRNLDFLDSDTIPVENIRLPGYGEIERNDVIVFNYPYADSWSKARFNYKAFYVKRCLGLPGDTLSIVNGFY
;
A
#
# COMPACT_ATOMS: atom_id res chain seq x y z
N MET A 1 -15.64 -24.90 -75.09
CA MET A 1 -16.19 -23.69 -74.49
C MET A 1 -16.00 -23.82 -73.01
N ILE A 2 -14.92 -23.25 -72.43
CA ILE A 2 -14.58 -23.40 -71.01
C ILE A 2 -15.08 -22.15 -70.32
N THR A 3 -16.08 -22.33 -69.42
CA THR A 3 -16.67 -21.23 -68.66
C THR A 3 -15.83 -21.01 -67.40
N PHE A 4 -15.07 -19.92 -67.36
CA PHE A 4 -14.34 -19.51 -66.15
C PHE A 4 -15.36 -18.95 -65.15
N VAL A 5 -15.64 -19.66 -64.09
CA VAL A 5 -16.37 -19.14 -62.90
C VAL A 5 -15.44 -18.27 -62.13
N LYS A 6 -15.66 -16.95 -62.16
CA LYS A 6 -14.90 -15.93 -61.40
C LYS A 6 -15.33 -15.98 -59.94
N ILE A 7 -14.58 -16.71 -59.10
CA ILE A 7 -14.72 -16.68 -57.65
C ILE A 7 -14.10 -15.36 -57.12
N ARG A 8 -14.82 -14.25 -57.27
CA ARG A 8 -14.48 -12.95 -56.68
C ARG A 8 -15.53 -12.65 -55.60
N GLY A 9 -15.35 -13.15 -54.40
CA GLY A 9 -16.32 -12.85 -53.34
C GLY A 9 -15.97 -13.42 -51.96
N PHE A 10 -14.87 -14.18 -51.79
CA PHE A 10 -14.67 -14.91 -50.52
C PHE A 10 -13.65 -14.27 -49.54
N LEU A 11 -13.04 -13.14 -49.90
CA LEU A 11 -11.98 -12.53 -49.05
C LEU A 11 -12.09 -11.02 -48.84
N SER A 12 -13.32 -10.45 -48.93
CA SER A 12 -13.55 -9.07 -48.49
C SER A 12 -14.37 -9.08 -47.18
N PHE A 13 -13.91 -9.79 -46.19
CA PHE A 13 -14.35 -9.51 -44.82
C PHE A 13 -13.87 -8.08 -44.50
N PRO A 14 -14.75 -7.13 -44.19
CA PRO A 14 -14.33 -5.76 -43.92
C PRO A 14 -13.55 -5.75 -42.61
N MET A 15 -12.23 -5.80 -42.70
CA MET A 15 -11.34 -5.74 -41.52
C MET A 15 -11.67 -4.55 -40.61
N LYS A 16 -12.19 -3.47 -41.19
CA LYS A 16 -12.67 -2.30 -40.44
C LYS A 16 -13.83 -2.63 -39.46
N HIS A 17 -14.73 -3.54 -39.85
CA HIS A 17 -15.85 -3.95 -39.02
C HIS A 17 -15.40 -4.78 -37.81
N LEU A 18 -14.44 -5.68 -37.99
CA LEU A 18 -13.87 -6.45 -36.89
C LEU A 18 -13.13 -5.53 -35.89
N TRP A 19 -12.44 -4.51 -36.38
CA TRP A 19 -11.76 -3.55 -35.52
C TRP A 19 -12.73 -2.76 -34.64
N THR A 20 -13.74 -2.17 -35.21
CA THR A 20 -14.68 -1.30 -34.46
C THR A 20 -15.63 -2.09 -33.59
N GLU A 21 -16.11 -3.23 -34.04
CA GLU A 21 -17.13 -4.01 -33.33
C GLU A 21 -16.58 -4.90 -32.22
N TYR A 22 -15.34 -5.39 -32.36
CA TYR A 22 -14.78 -6.34 -31.41
C TYR A 22 -13.48 -5.84 -30.74
N ILE A 23 -12.52 -5.34 -31.53
CA ILE A 23 -11.22 -4.99 -30.98
C ILE A 23 -11.28 -3.72 -30.13
N VAL A 24 -11.96 -2.69 -30.60
CA VAL A 24 -12.09 -1.42 -29.85
C VAL A 24 -12.77 -1.62 -28.50
N PRO A 25 -13.92 -2.28 -28.36
CA PRO A 25 -14.53 -2.49 -27.04
C PRO A 25 -13.71 -3.39 -26.13
N ILE A 26 -12.98 -4.39 -26.67
CA ILE A 26 -12.05 -5.21 -25.89
C ILE A 26 -10.91 -4.35 -25.32
N LEU A 27 -10.30 -3.48 -26.14
CA LEU A 27 -9.26 -2.57 -25.69
C LEU A 27 -9.76 -1.58 -24.63
N TRP A 28 -10.96 -1.04 -24.78
CA TRP A 28 -11.60 -0.20 -23.77
C TRP A 28 -11.86 -0.96 -22.47
N GLY A 29 -12.39 -2.17 -22.56
CA GLY A 29 -12.62 -3.04 -21.40
C GLY A 29 -11.32 -3.37 -20.67
N MET A 30 -10.26 -3.69 -21.39
CA MET A 30 -8.93 -3.95 -20.83
C MET A 30 -8.34 -2.68 -20.19
N GLY A 31 -8.50 -1.51 -20.81
CA GLY A 31 -8.07 -0.23 -20.27
C GLY A 31 -8.77 0.10 -18.95
N ILE A 32 -10.08 -0.06 -18.88
CA ILE A 32 -10.87 0.14 -17.67
C ILE A 32 -10.44 -0.86 -16.58
N PHE A 33 -10.26 -2.12 -16.91
CA PHE A 33 -9.81 -3.14 -15.96
C PHE A 33 -8.45 -2.78 -15.37
N LEU A 34 -7.47 -2.41 -16.20
CA LEU A 34 -6.15 -1.98 -15.74
C LEU A 34 -6.22 -0.72 -14.86
N ALA A 35 -7.07 0.25 -15.21
CA ALA A 35 -7.29 1.44 -14.40
C ALA A 35 -7.87 1.11 -13.01
N LEU A 36 -8.83 0.19 -12.94
CA LEU A 36 -9.39 -0.27 -11.66
C LEU A 36 -8.37 -1.02 -10.81
N VAL A 37 -7.54 -1.87 -11.42
CA VAL A 37 -6.44 -2.56 -10.72
C VAL A 37 -5.42 -1.56 -10.20
N ALA A 38 -5.03 -0.58 -10.99
CA ALA A 38 -4.10 0.46 -10.59
C ALA A 38 -4.66 1.33 -9.45
N LEU A 39 -5.95 1.70 -9.52
CA LEU A 39 -6.65 2.44 -8.46
C LEU A 39 -6.70 1.63 -7.16
N TRP A 40 -7.05 0.34 -7.25
CA TRP A 40 -7.10 -0.55 -6.10
C TRP A 40 -5.71 -0.72 -5.46
N ALA A 41 -4.66 -0.94 -6.26
CA ALA A 41 -3.29 -1.04 -5.78
C ALA A 41 -2.82 0.28 -5.13
N GLY A 42 -3.10 1.41 -5.76
CA GLY A 42 -2.80 2.74 -5.21
C GLY A 42 -3.48 2.97 -3.85
N MET A 43 -4.75 2.60 -3.73
CA MET A 43 -5.49 2.70 -2.46
C MET A 43 -4.85 1.84 -1.37
N LYS A 44 -4.46 0.60 -1.67
CA LYS A 44 -3.77 -0.31 -0.73
C LYS A 44 -2.41 0.25 -0.28
N ILE A 45 -1.64 0.79 -1.21
CA ILE A 45 -0.28 1.28 -0.93
C ILE A 45 -0.31 2.61 -0.16
N LEU A 46 -1.12 3.56 -0.61
CA LEU A 46 -1.07 4.94 -0.15
C LEU A 46 -2.07 5.26 0.95
N VAL A 47 -3.25 4.66 0.95
CA VAL A 47 -4.36 5.07 1.82
C VAL A 47 -4.52 4.16 3.02
N LEU A 48 -4.65 2.87 2.80
CA LEU A 48 -4.98 1.91 3.85
C LEU A 48 -3.86 0.89 4.06
N GLY A 49 -3.52 0.67 5.33
CA GLY A 49 -2.72 -0.47 5.74
C GLY A 49 -3.54 -1.39 6.63
N TYR A 50 -3.36 -2.70 6.51
CA TYR A 50 -3.90 -3.63 7.47
C TYR A 50 -2.75 -4.40 8.14
N PHE A 51 -2.85 -4.57 9.47
CA PHE A 51 -1.81 -5.20 10.26
C PHE A 51 -2.44 -6.17 11.24
N PRO A 52 -2.11 -7.48 11.19
CA PRO A 52 -2.50 -8.41 12.23
C PRO A 52 -1.72 -8.12 13.51
N VAL A 53 -2.38 -8.24 14.65
CA VAL A 53 -1.79 -7.98 15.96
C VAL A 53 -1.44 -9.31 16.63
N PRO A 54 -0.15 -9.68 16.72
CA PRO A 54 0.26 -10.96 17.31
C PRO A 54 0.45 -10.91 18.82
N THR A 55 0.55 -9.71 19.43
CA THR A 55 0.94 -9.53 20.84
C THR A 55 -0.15 -8.93 21.69
N SER A 56 -0.09 -9.19 23.01
CA SER A 56 -1.08 -8.73 23.99
C SER A 56 -0.76 -7.36 24.60
N SER A 57 0.28 -6.65 24.14
CA SER A 57 0.76 -5.41 24.76
C SER A 57 -0.20 -4.22 24.69
N MET A 58 -1.29 -4.34 23.91
CA MET A 58 -2.33 -3.32 23.76
C MET A 58 -3.66 -3.69 24.45
N ARG A 59 -3.66 -4.77 25.24
CA ARG A 59 -4.86 -5.13 26.02
C ARG A 59 -5.21 -4.01 27.01
N PRO A 60 -6.50 -3.81 27.30
CA PRO A 60 -7.68 -4.54 26.78
C PRO A 60 -8.17 -4.01 25.42
N SER A 61 -7.66 -2.90 24.92
CA SER A 61 -8.20 -2.21 23.72
C SER A 61 -8.02 -3.00 22.42
N ILE A 62 -6.93 -3.74 22.28
CA ILE A 62 -6.62 -4.57 21.11
C ILE A 62 -6.09 -5.90 21.65
N VAL A 63 -6.62 -7.01 21.12
CA VAL A 63 -6.25 -8.35 21.56
C VAL A 63 -5.48 -9.10 20.45
N PRO A 64 -4.64 -10.10 20.81
CA PRO A 64 -4.02 -10.95 19.81
C PRO A 64 -5.04 -11.62 18.89
N GLY A 65 -4.79 -11.58 17.58
CA GLY A 65 -5.71 -12.05 16.57
C GLY A 65 -6.55 -10.96 15.89
N ASP A 66 -6.62 -9.78 16.49
CA ASP A 66 -7.26 -8.63 15.84
C ASP A 66 -6.47 -8.17 14.62
N VAL A 67 -7.19 -7.57 13.68
CA VAL A 67 -6.61 -6.89 12.52
C VAL A 67 -6.93 -5.41 12.61
N VAL A 68 -5.90 -4.57 12.66
CA VAL A 68 -6.07 -3.12 12.71
C VAL A 68 -5.94 -2.52 11.30
N PHE A 69 -6.87 -1.63 10.97
CA PHE A 69 -6.82 -0.82 9.76
C PHE A 69 -6.22 0.53 10.09
N VAL A 70 -5.20 0.90 9.32
CA VAL A 70 -4.45 2.14 9.52
C VAL A 70 -4.72 3.09 8.37
N ASN A 71 -5.18 4.29 8.70
CA ASN A 71 -5.28 5.39 7.75
C ASN A 71 -3.89 6.03 7.59
N LYS A 72 -3.24 5.74 6.47
CA LYS A 72 -1.90 6.28 6.17
C LYS A 72 -1.90 7.76 5.82
N LEU A 73 -3.03 8.28 5.34
CA LEU A 73 -3.13 9.67 4.91
C LEU A 73 -3.07 10.65 6.08
N ARG A 74 -3.49 10.24 7.30
CA ARG A 74 -3.48 11.15 8.45
C ARG A 74 -2.07 11.71 8.72
N LEU A 75 -1.08 10.85 8.78
CA LEU A 75 0.31 11.23 9.02
C LEU A 75 1.14 11.36 7.74
N GLY A 76 0.52 11.13 6.60
CA GLY A 76 1.15 11.08 5.29
C GLY A 76 1.67 9.69 4.92
N PRO A 77 1.32 9.21 3.71
CA PRO A 77 1.80 7.95 3.21
C PRO A 77 3.30 8.00 2.97
N ARG A 78 3.95 6.84 3.11
CA ARG A 78 5.36 6.67 2.79
C ARG A 78 5.50 6.08 1.41
N THR A 79 6.40 6.65 0.63
CA THR A 79 6.85 6.10 -0.64
C THR A 79 8.34 5.78 -0.56
N PHE A 80 8.77 4.78 -1.30
CA PHE A 80 10.18 4.41 -1.37
C PHE A 80 10.83 5.15 -2.54
N ARG A 81 12.02 5.66 -2.31
CA ARG A 81 12.78 6.32 -3.37
C ARG A 81 13.48 5.32 -4.29
N ASN A 82 13.86 4.18 -3.73
CA ASN A 82 14.46 3.07 -4.45
C ASN A 82 13.79 1.76 -4.06
N LEU A 83 13.86 0.77 -4.94
CA LEU A 83 13.32 -0.57 -4.72
C LEU A 83 14.42 -1.61 -4.43
N ASP A 84 15.65 -1.16 -4.21
CA ASP A 84 16.82 -2.03 -4.01
C ASP A 84 16.69 -2.92 -2.77
N PHE A 85 15.79 -2.53 -1.84
CA PHE A 85 15.48 -3.34 -0.66
C PHE A 85 14.77 -4.67 -0.99
N LEU A 86 14.25 -4.82 -2.21
CA LEU A 86 13.65 -6.08 -2.66
C LEU A 86 14.70 -7.16 -2.90
N ASP A 87 15.91 -6.75 -3.24
CA ASP A 87 17.01 -7.65 -3.57
C ASP A 87 17.95 -7.91 -2.38
N SER A 88 17.96 -7.03 -1.37
CA SER A 88 18.89 -7.14 -0.23
C SER A 88 18.33 -6.51 1.04
N ASP A 89 18.37 -7.26 2.15
CA ASP A 89 18.01 -6.78 3.49
C ASP A 89 19.07 -5.83 4.10
N THR A 90 20.23 -5.68 3.46
CA THR A 90 21.35 -4.89 3.97
C THR A 90 21.36 -3.45 3.50
N ILE A 91 20.61 -3.12 2.46
CA ILE A 91 20.57 -1.77 1.90
C ILE A 91 19.63 -0.90 2.73
N PRO A 92 20.08 0.28 3.18
CA PRO A 92 19.20 1.22 3.88
C PRO A 92 18.09 1.70 2.97
N VAL A 93 16.84 1.49 3.40
CA VAL A 93 15.66 1.91 2.64
C VAL A 93 15.47 3.40 2.79
N GLU A 94 15.66 4.15 1.72
CA GLU A 94 15.29 5.55 1.68
C GLU A 94 13.78 5.69 1.47
N ASN A 95 13.11 6.25 2.46
CA ASN A 95 11.69 6.53 2.35
C ASN A 95 11.43 8.04 2.40
N ILE A 96 10.48 8.47 1.59
CA ILE A 96 9.96 9.83 1.59
C ILE A 96 8.55 9.77 2.17
N ARG A 97 8.28 10.59 3.18
CA ARG A 97 6.93 10.76 3.71
C ARG A 97 6.28 11.94 3.01
N LEU A 98 5.13 11.69 2.40
CA LEU A 98 4.29 12.75 1.86
C LEU A 98 3.59 13.49 3.02
N PRO A 99 3.18 14.76 2.84
CA PRO A 99 2.46 15.50 3.86
C PRO A 99 1.13 14.80 4.18
N GLY A 100 0.81 14.71 5.47
CA GLY A 100 -0.48 14.24 5.97
C GLY A 100 -1.42 15.41 6.26
N TYR A 101 -2.67 15.11 6.57
CA TYR A 101 -3.67 16.12 6.94
C TYR A 101 -3.85 16.27 8.47
N GLY A 102 -3.21 15.42 9.27
CA GLY A 102 -3.35 15.44 10.74
C GLY A 102 -2.04 15.21 11.46
N GLU A 103 -2.07 15.46 12.75
CA GLU A 103 -0.96 15.28 13.66
C GLU A 103 -1.24 14.15 14.65
N ILE A 104 -0.20 13.73 15.36
CA ILE A 104 -0.32 12.75 16.44
C ILE A 104 -0.82 13.48 17.69
N GLU A 105 -1.82 12.90 18.35
CA GLU A 105 -2.37 13.39 19.60
C GLU A 105 -2.10 12.39 20.73
N ARG A 106 -2.23 12.87 21.98
CA ARG A 106 -2.16 11.98 23.16
C ARG A 106 -3.28 10.94 23.10
N ASN A 107 -2.97 9.73 23.51
CA ASN A 107 -3.83 8.55 23.44
C ASN A 107 -4.09 7.98 22.03
N ASP A 108 -3.57 8.58 20.97
CA ASP A 108 -3.63 7.97 19.63
C ASP A 108 -2.97 6.59 19.63
N VAL A 109 -3.62 5.65 18.96
CA VAL A 109 -3.01 4.34 18.65
C VAL A 109 -2.27 4.47 17.32
N ILE A 110 -0.96 4.37 17.39
CA ILE A 110 -0.08 4.53 16.23
C ILE A 110 0.56 3.21 15.83
N VAL A 111 0.71 3.01 14.53
CA VAL A 111 1.49 1.92 13.94
C VAL A 111 2.77 2.51 13.37
N PHE A 112 3.90 2.00 13.81
CA PHE A 112 5.20 2.49 13.37
C PHE A 112 6.18 1.35 13.16
N ASN A 113 7.22 1.60 12.38
CA ASN A 113 8.32 0.67 12.22
C ASN A 113 9.28 0.81 13.39
N TYR A 114 9.66 -0.32 13.98
CA TYR A 114 10.63 -0.31 15.07
C TYR A 114 12.04 0.04 14.56
N PRO A 115 12.62 1.14 15.04
CA PRO A 115 13.85 1.67 14.45
C PRO A 115 15.13 0.96 14.91
N TYR A 116 15.06 0.16 15.96
CA TYR A 116 16.22 -0.48 16.60
C TYR A 116 16.18 -2.02 16.49
N ALA A 117 15.62 -2.55 15.39
CA ALA A 117 15.47 -3.99 15.23
C ALA A 117 16.81 -4.74 15.18
N ASP A 118 17.83 -4.10 14.60
CA ASP A 118 19.14 -4.74 14.38
C ASP A 118 20.18 -4.33 15.43
N SER A 119 20.08 -3.12 16.00
CA SER A 119 21.08 -2.57 16.95
C SER A 119 20.49 -1.42 17.75
N TRP A 120 20.78 -1.36 19.04
CA TRP A 120 20.39 -0.26 19.94
C TRP A 120 21.16 1.04 19.67
N SER A 121 22.28 0.98 18.97
CA SER A 121 23.14 2.15 18.71
C SER A 121 22.80 2.91 17.46
N LYS A 122 22.08 2.30 16.51
CA LYS A 122 21.77 2.92 15.22
C LYS A 122 20.31 2.70 14.86
N ALA A 123 19.56 3.81 14.77
CA ALA A 123 18.21 3.79 14.25
C ALA A 123 18.24 3.53 12.72
N ARG A 124 17.51 2.51 12.27
CA ARG A 124 17.33 2.18 10.86
C ARG A 124 15.85 2.00 10.56
N PHE A 125 15.46 2.29 9.34
CA PHE A 125 14.11 1.97 8.90
C PHE A 125 14.02 0.47 8.63
N ASN A 126 13.18 -0.24 9.42
CA ASN A 126 12.90 -1.64 9.21
C ASN A 126 11.46 -1.80 8.74
N TYR A 127 11.26 -2.15 7.47
CA TYR A 127 9.95 -2.32 6.86
C TYR A 127 9.25 -3.62 7.26
N LYS A 128 9.95 -4.58 7.86
CA LYS A 128 9.42 -5.88 8.30
C LYS A 128 8.85 -5.84 9.73
N ALA A 129 9.38 -4.96 10.59
CA ALA A 129 8.98 -4.88 11.99
C ALA A 129 8.01 -3.72 12.24
N PHE A 130 6.74 -4.05 12.45
CA PHE A 130 5.69 -3.10 12.80
C PHE A 130 5.27 -3.27 14.26
N TYR A 131 5.12 -2.16 14.95
CA TYR A 131 4.62 -2.11 16.31
C TYR A 131 3.37 -1.26 16.38
N VAL A 132 2.42 -1.69 17.21
CA VAL A 132 1.20 -0.95 17.53
C VAL A 132 1.31 -0.52 18.98
N LYS A 133 1.30 0.78 19.25
CA LYS A 133 1.40 1.35 20.59
C LYS A 133 0.52 2.58 20.74
N ARG A 134 0.18 2.90 22.01
CA ARG A 134 -0.53 4.13 22.35
C ARG A 134 0.47 5.25 22.61
N CYS A 135 0.20 6.43 22.07
CA CYS A 135 0.97 7.64 22.31
C CYS A 135 0.63 8.20 23.69
N LEU A 136 1.55 8.13 24.63
CA LEU A 136 1.35 8.61 26.00
C LEU A 136 1.76 10.06 26.19
N GLY A 137 2.77 10.52 25.44
CA GLY A 137 3.28 11.87 25.53
C GLY A 137 3.74 12.39 24.17
N LEU A 138 3.71 13.70 24.03
CA LEU A 138 4.19 14.44 22.86
C LEU A 138 5.49 15.17 23.20
N PRO A 139 6.23 15.65 22.20
CA PRO A 139 7.43 16.47 22.43
C PRO A 139 7.11 17.65 23.35
N GLY A 140 7.91 17.79 24.43
CA GLY A 140 7.72 18.81 25.46
C GLY A 140 6.89 18.35 26.68
N ASP A 141 6.26 17.18 26.62
CA ASP A 141 5.54 16.65 27.78
C ASP A 141 6.52 16.07 28.82
N THR A 142 6.12 16.19 30.09
CA THR A 142 6.77 15.48 31.20
C THR A 142 5.90 14.29 31.59
N LEU A 143 6.44 13.09 31.50
CA LEU A 143 5.76 11.85 31.88
C LEU A 143 6.25 11.39 33.26
N SER A 144 5.33 11.16 34.18
CA SER A 144 5.63 10.59 35.49
C SER A 144 4.97 9.21 35.61
N ILE A 145 5.73 8.23 36.08
CA ILE A 145 5.24 6.89 36.38
C ILE A 145 5.26 6.68 37.88
N VAL A 146 4.08 6.56 38.49
CA VAL A 146 3.93 6.36 39.93
C VAL A 146 3.26 5.00 40.17
N ASN A 147 3.91 4.14 40.93
CA ASN A 147 3.45 2.78 41.23
C ASN A 147 3.09 1.95 39.99
N GLY A 148 3.80 2.16 38.88
CA GLY A 148 3.54 1.46 37.62
C GLY A 148 2.41 2.03 36.77
N PHE A 149 1.82 3.15 37.17
CA PHE A 149 0.76 3.87 36.42
C PHE A 149 1.28 5.22 35.94
N TYR A 150 0.79 5.65 34.78
CA TYR A 150 1.09 6.93 34.11
C TYR A 150 -0.18 7.76 33.91
#